data_3778842f17d7febc29bae1d03b2b44ad
#
_entry.id   3778842f17d7febc29bae1d03b2b44ad
#
_cell.length_a   1.000
_cell.length_b   1.000
_cell.length_c   1.000
_cell.angle_alpha   90.00
_cell.angle_beta   90.00
_cell.angle_gamma   90.00
#
_symmetry.space_group_name_H-M   'P 1'
#
loop_
_entity.id
_entity.type
_entity.pdbx_description
1 polymer ?
#
loop_
_entity_poly.entity_id
_entity_poly.type
_entity_poly.pdbx_seq_one_letter_code
_entity_poly.pdbx_strand_id
1 'polypeptide(L)'
;MQTQTEFLKLRTHLEQLIIGQKKLLDRLLISLLTGGHVLLEGAPGLAKTTAVNTLASGVHAGFQRIQFTSSLMHGDLTVIDVLDPEAHQFKCVEVPIFQEIVVADENNRAPPKVQSALLKAMAEHQVTVGGITRKLPDLFVVMATQNPLEQSGTYPLPEAQLDRFLLHIKLDYPTPEEELEILKLDRKLHYGEDKATLKSPITPET
;
A
#
# COMPACT_ATOMS: atom_id res chain seq x y z
N MET A 1 18.55 -16.46 13.34
CA MET A 1 18.41 -17.57 12.35
C MET A 1 16.95 -17.88 12.05
N GLN A 2 16.05 -17.98 13.02
CA GLN A 2 14.63 -18.29 12.80
C GLN A 2 13.93 -17.22 11.94
N THR A 3 14.05 -15.95 12.31
CA THR A 3 13.47 -14.79 11.58
C THR A 3 13.93 -14.73 10.12
N GLN A 4 15.20 -15.00 9.84
CA GLN A 4 15.71 -15.01 8.45
C GLN A 4 15.05 -16.13 7.62
N THR A 5 14.85 -17.30 8.21
CA THR A 5 14.21 -18.44 7.54
C THR A 5 12.76 -18.15 7.21
N GLU A 6 12.04 -17.50 8.12
CA GLU A 6 10.65 -17.11 7.92
C GLU A 6 10.50 -16.04 6.85
N PHE A 7 11.40 -15.07 6.85
CA PHE A 7 11.44 -14.04 5.82
C PHE A 7 11.68 -14.61 4.42
N LEU A 8 12.56 -15.60 4.30
CA LEU A 8 12.77 -16.33 3.03
C LEU A 8 11.54 -17.13 2.60
N LYS A 9 10.82 -17.73 3.55
CA LYS A 9 9.54 -18.41 3.26
C LYS A 9 8.48 -17.43 2.76
N LEU A 10 8.37 -16.27 3.42
CA LEU A 10 7.46 -15.20 2.97
C LEU A 10 7.80 -14.78 1.53
N ARG A 11 9.07 -14.48 1.25
CA ARG A 11 9.54 -14.11 -0.09
C ARG A 11 9.14 -15.16 -1.13
N THR A 12 9.43 -16.43 -0.85
CA THR A 12 9.07 -17.55 -1.76
C THR A 12 7.57 -17.64 -1.98
N HIS A 13 6.77 -17.44 -0.92
CA HIS A 13 5.32 -17.42 -1.02
C HIS A 13 4.82 -16.27 -1.92
N LEU A 14 5.36 -15.07 -1.75
CA LEU A 14 5.02 -13.91 -2.58
C LEU A 14 5.40 -14.12 -4.05
N GLU A 15 6.56 -14.73 -4.33
CA GLU A 15 7.01 -15.04 -5.70
C GLU A 15 6.08 -16.02 -6.43
N GLN A 16 5.36 -16.88 -5.70
CA GLN A 16 4.37 -17.79 -6.29
C GLN A 16 3.08 -17.07 -6.70
N LEU A 17 2.77 -15.95 -6.07
CA LEU A 17 1.54 -15.19 -6.31
C LEU A 17 1.74 -14.00 -7.25
N ILE A 18 2.95 -13.46 -7.28
CA ILE A 18 3.31 -12.28 -8.09
C ILE A 18 4.42 -12.67 -9.05
N ILE A 19 4.03 -13.06 -10.25
CA ILE A 19 4.94 -13.50 -11.31
C ILE A 19 5.56 -12.28 -12.00
N GLY A 20 6.85 -12.39 -12.39
CA GLY A 20 7.55 -11.38 -13.17
C GLY A 20 8.05 -10.15 -12.41
N GLN A 21 7.71 -10.01 -11.13
CA GLN A 21 7.99 -8.80 -10.36
C GLN A 21 8.95 -9.04 -9.16
N LYS A 22 9.95 -9.90 -9.32
CA LYS A 22 10.91 -10.23 -8.24
C LYS A 22 11.59 -8.99 -7.63
N LYS A 23 12.02 -8.05 -8.48
CA LYS A 23 12.64 -6.79 -8.02
C LYS A 23 11.68 -5.94 -7.20
N LEU A 24 10.40 -5.91 -7.55
CA LEU A 24 9.37 -5.23 -6.78
C LEU A 24 9.24 -5.88 -5.41
N LEU A 25 9.07 -7.19 -5.35
CA LEU A 25 8.92 -7.93 -4.09
C LEU A 25 10.10 -7.73 -3.15
N ASP A 26 11.33 -7.84 -3.64
CA ASP A 26 12.54 -7.61 -2.83
C ASP A 26 12.55 -6.19 -2.22
N ARG A 27 12.17 -5.18 -3.00
CA ARG A 27 12.13 -3.79 -2.55
C ARG A 27 11.00 -3.50 -1.59
N LEU A 28 9.83 -4.12 -1.78
CA LEU A 28 8.72 -4.05 -0.84
C LEU A 28 9.09 -4.68 0.51
N LEU A 29 9.79 -5.81 0.48
CA LEU A 29 10.29 -6.47 1.69
C LEU A 29 11.34 -5.62 2.41
N ILE A 30 12.25 -4.95 1.68
CA ILE A 30 13.22 -4.01 2.26
C ILE A 30 12.48 -2.85 2.93
N SER A 31 11.49 -2.26 2.24
CA SER A 31 10.67 -1.18 2.77
C SER A 31 9.97 -1.58 4.09
N LEU A 32 9.41 -2.78 4.13
CA LEU A 32 8.75 -3.30 5.33
C LEU A 32 9.74 -3.42 6.51
N LEU A 33 10.94 -3.98 6.27
CA LEU A 33 11.97 -4.15 7.30
C LEU A 33 12.54 -2.84 7.84
N THR A 34 12.53 -1.80 7.01
CA THR A 34 13.10 -0.49 7.37
C THR A 34 12.04 0.52 7.83
N GLY A 35 10.75 0.16 7.73
CA GLY A 35 9.65 1.10 7.95
C GLY A 35 9.61 2.24 6.92
N GLY A 36 10.28 2.07 5.76
CA GLY A 36 10.39 3.12 4.75
C GLY A 36 9.21 3.13 3.78
N HIS A 37 8.82 4.30 3.30
CA HIS A 37 7.74 4.46 2.33
C HIS A 37 8.23 4.22 0.91
N VAL A 38 7.32 3.82 0.01
CA VAL A 38 7.65 3.47 -1.39
C VAL A 38 6.77 4.21 -2.38
N LEU A 39 7.37 4.71 -3.44
CA LEU A 39 6.67 5.21 -4.61
C LEU A 39 6.78 4.18 -5.75
N LEU A 40 5.64 3.70 -6.23
CA LEU A 40 5.52 2.76 -7.34
C LEU A 40 5.05 3.49 -8.60
N GLU A 41 5.88 3.55 -9.60
CA GLU A 41 5.56 4.16 -10.89
C GLU A 41 5.42 3.08 -11.95
N GLY A 42 4.33 3.09 -12.71
CA GLY A 42 4.11 2.14 -13.79
C GLY A 42 2.70 2.20 -14.35
N ALA A 43 2.51 1.59 -15.51
CA ALA A 43 1.21 1.50 -16.17
C ALA A 43 0.15 0.81 -15.29
N PRO A 44 -1.14 1.05 -15.52
CA PRO A 44 -2.20 0.27 -14.88
C PRO A 44 -2.09 -1.22 -15.25
N GLY A 45 -2.58 -2.09 -14.37
CA GLY A 45 -2.57 -3.54 -14.61
C GLY A 45 -1.26 -4.28 -14.25
N LEU A 46 -0.21 -3.60 -13.79
CA LEU A 46 1.06 -4.20 -13.38
C LEU A 46 1.05 -4.80 -11.96
N ALA A 47 -0.10 -5.21 -11.46
CA ALA A 47 -0.29 -5.86 -10.16
C ALA A 47 0.26 -5.08 -8.94
N LYS A 48 0.45 -3.76 -9.03
CA LYS A 48 0.98 -2.91 -7.94
C LYS A 48 0.22 -3.12 -6.63
N THR A 49 -1.08 -2.91 -6.67
CA THR A 49 -1.96 -3.03 -5.50
C THR A 49 -2.06 -4.48 -5.01
N THR A 50 -2.09 -5.44 -5.95
CA THR A 50 -2.12 -6.87 -5.62
C THR A 50 -0.84 -7.28 -4.88
N ALA A 51 0.34 -6.83 -5.32
CA ALA A 51 1.61 -7.15 -4.67
C ALA A 51 1.63 -6.65 -3.22
N VAL A 52 1.16 -5.42 -2.98
CA VAL A 52 1.12 -4.84 -1.63
C VAL A 52 0.10 -5.54 -0.74
N ASN A 53 -1.09 -5.83 -1.26
CA ASN A 53 -2.12 -6.55 -0.50
C ASN A 53 -1.65 -7.96 -0.13
N THR A 54 -1.01 -8.66 -1.06
CA THR A 54 -0.43 -9.99 -0.81
C THR A 54 0.67 -9.93 0.24
N LEU A 55 1.52 -8.91 0.20
CA LEU A 55 2.54 -8.68 1.23
C LEU A 55 1.91 -8.45 2.61
N ALA A 56 0.94 -7.54 2.71
CA ALA A 56 0.25 -7.24 3.97
C ALA A 56 -0.42 -8.48 4.56
N SER A 57 -1.11 -9.26 3.73
CA SER A 57 -1.71 -10.53 4.14
C SER A 57 -0.65 -11.54 4.59
N GLY A 58 0.51 -11.55 3.93
CA GLY A 58 1.62 -12.44 4.25
C GLY A 58 2.26 -12.17 5.61
N VAL A 59 2.21 -10.92 6.10
CA VAL A 59 2.74 -10.52 7.42
C VAL A 59 1.64 -10.25 8.45
N HIS A 60 0.38 -10.53 8.14
CA HIS A 60 -0.79 -10.26 8.99
C HIS A 60 -0.89 -8.79 9.43
N ALA A 61 -0.37 -7.86 8.64
CA ALA A 61 -0.48 -6.43 8.90
C ALA A 61 -1.84 -5.89 8.47
N GLY A 62 -2.35 -4.92 9.21
CA GLY A 62 -3.52 -4.15 8.83
C GLY A 62 -3.27 -3.43 7.50
N PHE A 63 -4.20 -3.60 6.56
CA PHE A 63 -4.07 -3.10 5.19
C PHE A 63 -5.25 -2.21 4.82
N GLN A 64 -4.95 -1.07 4.22
CA GLN A 64 -5.97 -0.22 3.62
C GLN A 64 -5.53 0.34 2.28
N ARG A 65 -6.42 0.25 1.30
CA ARG A 65 -6.27 0.94 0.02
C ARG A 65 -7.10 2.21 0.02
N ILE A 66 -6.48 3.32 -0.34
CA ILE A 66 -7.12 4.61 -0.53
C ILE A 66 -6.96 4.98 -2.01
N GLN A 67 -8.07 5.10 -2.72
CA GLN A 67 -8.06 5.56 -4.10
C GLN A 67 -8.03 7.09 -4.12
N PHE A 68 -6.96 7.67 -4.63
CA PHE A 68 -6.81 9.11 -4.75
C PHE A 68 -7.53 9.61 -6.00
N THR A 69 -8.35 10.63 -5.82
CA THR A 69 -9.15 11.27 -6.87
C THR A 69 -9.08 12.78 -6.74
N SER A 70 -9.44 13.50 -7.78
CA SER A 70 -9.50 14.97 -7.76
C SER A 70 -10.53 15.54 -6.76
N SER A 71 -11.51 14.72 -6.35
CA SER A 71 -12.55 15.09 -5.39
C SER A 71 -12.21 14.71 -3.94
N LEU A 72 -11.09 13.99 -3.70
CA LEU A 72 -10.70 13.56 -2.37
C LEU A 72 -10.36 14.77 -1.49
N MET A 73 -10.91 14.80 -0.28
CA MET A 73 -10.65 15.86 0.69
C MET A 73 -9.69 15.40 1.78
N HIS A 74 -9.07 16.34 2.47
CA HIS A 74 -8.16 16.06 3.58
C HIS A 74 -8.81 15.21 4.69
N GLY A 75 -10.09 15.47 4.99
CA GLY A 75 -10.85 14.72 5.99
C GLY A 75 -10.99 13.23 5.64
N ASP A 76 -11.08 12.90 4.36
CA ASP A 76 -11.25 11.51 3.91
C ASP A 76 -10.02 10.63 4.22
N LEU A 77 -8.86 11.25 4.43
CA LEU A 77 -7.64 10.55 4.81
C LEU A 77 -7.50 10.36 6.32
N THR A 78 -8.01 11.30 7.11
CA THR A 78 -7.52 11.48 8.47
C THR A 78 -8.50 11.12 9.56
N VAL A 79 -9.73 11.58 9.51
CA VAL A 79 -10.75 11.25 10.54
C VAL A 79 -12.14 11.66 10.06
N ILE A 80 -13.13 10.86 10.33
CA ILE A 80 -14.54 11.25 10.22
C ILE A 80 -15.12 11.28 11.62
N ASP A 81 -15.50 12.48 12.07
CA ASP A 81 -16.31 12.61 13.27
C ASP A 81 -17.77 12.29 12.90
N VAL A 82 -18.25 11.16 13.36
CA VAL A 82 -19.65 10.75 13.19
C VAL A 82 -20.41 11.14 14.45
N LEU A 83 -21.47 11.93 14.29
CA LEU A 83 -22.38 12.20 15.41
C LEU A 83 -23.07 10.89 15.81
N ASP A 84 -22.84 10.45 17.04
CA ASP A 84 -23.62 9.38 17.65
C ASP A 84 -24.96 9.98 18.12
N PRO A 85 -26.09 9.63 17.48
CA PRO A 85 -27.38 10.24 17.80
C PRO A 85 -27.90 9.85 19.18
N GLU A 86 -27.46 8.68 19.71
CA GLU A 86 -27.91 8.20 21.03
C GLU A 86 -27.10 8.83 22.16
N ALA A 87 -25.80 8.97 21.97
CA ALA A 87 -24.90 9.57 22.96
C ALA A 87 -24.83 11.09 22.88
N HIS A 88 -25.38 11.73 21.84
CA HIS A 88 -25.25 13.17 21.54
C HIS A 88 -23.79 13.66 21.53
N GLN A 89 -22.86 12.79 21.16
CA GLN A 89 -21.43 13.05 21.11
C GLN A 89 -20.86 12.69 19.76
N PHE A 90 -19.83 13.42 19.34
CA PHE A 90 -19.08 13.04 18.16
C PHE A 90 -18.19 11.85 18.50
N LYS A 91 -18.42 10.73 17.80
CA LYS A 91 -17.56 9.56 17.84
C LYS A 91 -16.60 9.64 16.68
N CYS A 92 -15.33 9.66 17.00
CA CYS A 92 -14.29 9.60 15.99
C CYS A 92 -14.21 8.18 15.41
N VAL A 93 -14.49 8.05 14.12
CA VAL A 93 -14.28 6.80 13.39
C VAL A 93 -12.86 6.85 12.82
N GLU A 94 -12.03 5.90 13.21
CA GLU A 94 -10.70 5.75 12.65
C GLU A 94 -10.80 5.47 11.17
N VAL A 95 -10.07 6.24 10.38
CA VAL A 95 -10.09 6.23 8.92
C VAL A 95 -8.86 5.50 8.37
N PRO A 96 -8.87 5.26 7.08
CA PRO A 96 -7.92 4.42 6.36
C PRO A 96 -6.44 4.57 6.71
N ILE A 97 -5.99 5.75 7.15
CA ILE A 97 -4.57 6.01 7.42
C ILE A 97 -4.02 5.33 8.70
N PHE A 98 -4.90 4.84 9.61
CA PHE A 98 -4.48 4.20 10.86
C PHE A 98 -4.19 2.70 10.73
N GLN A 99 -3.87 2.24 9.53
CA GLN A 99 -3.42 0.89 9.27
C GLN A 99 -1.90 0.83 9.12
N GLU A 100 -1.30 -0.34 9.31
CA GLU A 100 0.15 -0.52 9.22
C GLU A 100 0.65 -0.37 7.80
N ILE A 101 -0.11 -0.87 6.81
CA ILE A 101 0.23 -0.75 5.39
C ILE A 101 -0.90 -0.02 4.66
N VAL A 102 -0.57 1.15 4.13
CA VAL A 102 -1.50 1.99 3.38
C VAL A 102 -1.07 2.09 1.93
N VAL A 103 -1.96 1.71 1.01
CA VAL A 103 -1.78 1.97 -0.42
C VAL A 103 -2.48 3.27 -0.78
N ALA A 104 -1.71 4.28 -1.18
CA ALA A 104 -2.20 5.52 -1.77
C ALA A 104 -2.22 5.37 -3.30
N ASP A 105 -3.33 4.85 -3.82
CA ASP A 105 -3.44 4.49 -5.24
C ASP A 105 -3.76 5.73 -6.08
N GLU A 106 -3.00 5.92 -7.17
CA GLU A 106 -3.04 7.10 -8.04
C GLU A 106 -2.82 8.43 -7.29
N ASN A 107 -1.83 8.45 -6.39
CA ASN A 107 -1.54 9.61 -5.54
C ASN A 107 -1.41 10.94 -6.30
N ASN A 108 -0.94 10.91 -7.54
CA ASN A 108 -0.83 12.11 -8.40
C ASN A 108 -2.18 12.67 -8.87
N ARG A 109 -3.30 11.99 -8.66
CA ARG A 109 -4.65 12.51 -8.97
C ARG A 109 -5.24 13.39 -7.88
N ALA A 110 -4.74 13.26 -6.64
CA ALA A 110 -5.25 14.07 -5.54
C ALA A 110 -4.78 15.52 -5.61
N PRO A 111 -5.59 16.46 -5.11
CA PRO A 111 -5.15 17.84 -4.95
C PRO A 111 -3.89 17.96 -4.11
N PRO A 112 -2.99 18.94 -4.35
CA PRO A 112 -1.73 19.09 -3.63
C PRO A 112 -1.87 19.18 -2.10
N LYS A 113 -2.99 19.70 -1.60
CA LYS A 113 -3.29 19.78 -0.18
C LYS A 113 -3.46 18.39 0.45
N VAL A 114 -4.07 17.46 -0.27
CA VAL A 114 -4.29 16.07 0.18
C VAL A 114 -2.97 15.29 0.13
N GLN A 115 -2.20 15.43 -0.94
CA GLN A 115 -0.86 14.85 -1.04
C GLN A 115 0.03 15.32 0.11
N SER A 116 0.04 16.64 0.39
CA SER A 116 0.82 17.22 1.49
C SER A 116 0.40 16.67 2.85
N ALA A 117 -0.88 16.40 3.07
CA ALA A 117 -1.38 15.79 4.30
C ALA A 117 -0.85 14.37 4.51
N LEU A 118 -0.88 13.54 3.46
CA LEU A 118 -0.30 12.20 3.51
C LEU A 118 1.20 12.24 3.80
N LEU A 119 1.94 13.09 3.08
CA LEU A 119 3.39 13.23 3.25
C LEU A 119 3.78 13.78 4.63
N LYS A 120 2.93 14.64 5.22
CA LYS A 120 3.10 15.08 6.60
C LYS A 120 2.91 13.93 7.59
N ALA A 121 1.88 13.13 7.41
CA ALA A 121 1.61 11.96 8.23
C ALA A 121 2.77 10.93 8.16
N MET A 122 3.33 10.72 6.96
CA MET A 122 4.52 9.87 6.76
C MET A 122 5.74 10.38 7.54
N ALA A 123 5.97 11.70 7.55
CA ALA A 123 7.14 12.28 8.21
C ALA A 123 7.00 12.37 9.73
N GLU A 124 5.81 12.65 10.22
CA GLU A 124 5.57 12.92 11.64
C GLU A 124 5.08 11.69 12.41
N HIS A 125 4.72 10.60 11.73
CA HIS A 125 4.06 9.41 12.31
C HIS A 125 2.86 9.75 13.20
N GLN A 126 2.17 10.84 12.84
CA GLN A 126 0.98 11.31 13.55
C GLN A 126 0.09 12.13 12.64
N VAL A 127 -1.18 12.27 13.03
CA VAL A 127 -2.18 13.08 12.36
C VAL A 127 -2.87 13.96 13.37
N THR A 128 -3.08 15.25 13.04
CA THR A 128 -3.81 16.18 13.88
C THR A 128 -5.11 16.58 13.20
N VAL A 129 -6.23 16.30 13.86
CA VAL A 129 -7.58 16.63 13.37
C VAL A 129 -8.38 17.27 14.51
N GLY A 130 -9.06 18.37 14.23
CA GLY A 130 -9.85 19.08 15.24
C GLY A 130 -9.05 19.51 16.48
N GLY A 131 -7.73 19.72 16.34
CA GLY A 131 -6.84 20.04 17.47
C GLY A 131 -6.37 18.83 18.28
N ILE A 132 -6.81 17.62 17.94
CA ILE A 132 -6.40 16.38 18.62
C ILE A 132 -5.34 15.68 17.76
N THR A 133 -4.17 15.43 18.33
CA THR A 133 -3.08 14.68 17.69
C THR A 133 -3.17 13.21 18.07
N ARG A 134 -3.14 12.33 17.05
CA ARG A 134 -3.19 10.88 17.19
C ARG A 134 -1.95 10.29 16.54
N LYS A 135 -1.27 9.36 17.21
CA LYS A 135 -0.15 8.63 16.66
C LYS A 135 -0.63 7.57 15.67
N LEU A 136 0.14 7.39 14.61
CA LEU A 136 -0.01 6.26 13.70
C LEU A 136 0.64 5.01 14.29
N PRO A 137 0.34 3.80 13.75
CA PRO A 137 1.00 2.56 14.17
C PRO A 137 2.54 2.66 14.12
N ASP A 138 3.23 1.92 14.98
CA ASP A 138 4.71 1.88 14.99
C ASP A 138 5.24 1.38 13.65
N LEU A 139 4.63 0.34 13.08
CA LEU A 139 4.83 -0.03 11.69
C LEU A 139 3.83 0.76 10.85
N PHE A 140 4.27 1.82 10.21
CA PHE A 140 3.45 2.60 9.28
C PHE A 140 4.18 2.78 7.96
N VAL A 141 3.75 2.04 6.94
CA VAL A 141 4.35 2.05 5.61
C VAL A 141 3.32 2.50 4.58
N VAL A 142 3.64 3.56 3.86
CA VAL A 142 2.84 4.05 2.74
C VAL A 142 3.47 3.59 1.44
N MET A 143 2.66 2.99 0.58
CA MET A 143 3.03 2.60 -0.77
C MET A 143 2.16 3.40 -1.75
N ALA A 144 2.69 4.52 -2.22
CA ALA A 144 2.01 5.37 -3.18
C ALA A 144 2.20 4.85 -4.60
N THR A 145 1.13 4.86 -5.41
CA THR A 145 1.22 4.51 -6.82
C THR A 145 1.02 5.73 -7.70
N GLN A 146 1.71 5.74 -8.84
CA GLN A 146 1.51 6.74 -9.89
C GLN A 146 1.46 6.06 -11.26
N ASN A 147 0.66 6.65 -12.14
CA ASN A 147 0.64 6.29 -13.56
C ASN A 147 1.35 7.40 -14.35
N PRO A 148 2.54 7.15 -14.92
CA PRO A 148 3.30 8.16 -15.64
C PRO A 148 2.68 8.54 -16.99
N LEU A 149 1.81 7.69 -17.54
CA LEU A 149 1.16 7.92 -18.83
C LEU A 149 -0.02 8.89 -18.73
N GLU A 150 -0.59 9.06 -17.56
CA GLU A 150 -1.70 9.96 -17.31
C GLU A 150 -1.20 11.34 -16.89
N GLN A 151 -1.26 12.30 -17.80
CA GLN A 151 -0.86 13.70 -17.53
C GLN A 151 -2.07 14.60 -17.24
N SER A 152 -3.22 14.29 -17.84
CA SER A 152 -4.42 15.12 -17.67
C SER A 152 -5.06 14.89 -16.30
N GLY A 153 -5.31 15.98 -15.57
CA GLY A 153 -5.94 15.90 -14.24
C GLY A 153 -5.03 15.37 -13.13
N THR A 154 -3.71 15.41 -13.33
CA THR A 154 -2.73 14.99 -12.31
C THR A 154 -1.90 16.17 -11.79
N TYR A 155 -1.42 16.01 -10.57
CA TYR A 155 -0.55 16.93 -9.85
C TYR A 155 0.76 16.21 -9.53
N PRO A 156 1.86 16.48 -10.26
CA PRO A 156 3.13 15.82 -9.99
C PRO A 156 3.67 16.19 -8.61
N LEU A 157 4.32 15.25 -7.95
CA LEU A 157 4.99 15.50 -6.67
C LEU A 157 6.25 16.33 -6.92
N PRO A 158 6.45 17.45 -6.20
CA PRO A 158 7.73 18.18 -6.18
C PRO A 158 8.87 17.30 -5.67
N GLU A 159 10.12 17.57 -6.09
CA GLU A 159 11.30 16.80 -5.66
C GLU A 159 11.44 16.70 -4.14
N ALA A 160 11.23 17.80 -3.42
CA ALA A 160 11.28 17.82 -1.96
C ALA A 160 10.23 16.90 -1.28
N GLN A 161 9.20 16.50 -2.00
CA GLN A 161 8.18 15.55 -1.54
C GLN A 161 8.56 14.11 -1.91
N LEU A 162 9.29 13.91 -2.99
CA LEU A 162 9.84 12.62 -3.39
C LEU A 162 10.86 12.10 -2.38
N ASP A 163 11.60 12.97 -1.72
CA ASP A 163 12.58 12.63 -0.66
C ASP A 163 11.96 11.96 0.58
N ARG A 164 10.63 11.97 0.70
CA ARG A 164 9.91 11.24 1.75
C ARG A 164 9.81 9.74 1.49
N PHE A 165 10.03 9.32 0.26
CA PHE A 165 10.01 7.91 -0.12
C PHE A 165 11.42 7.34 -0.07
N LEU A 166 11.59 6.23 0.67
CA LEU A 166 12.84 5.49 0.73
C LEU A 166 13.21 4.92 -0.65
N LEU A 167 12.21 4.44 -1.37
CA LEU A 167 12.39 3.80 -2.67
C LEU A 167 11.42 4.38 -3.71
N HIS A 168 11.93 4.70 -4.89
CA HIS A 168 11.15 4.96 -6.08
C HIS A 168 11.35 3.79 -7.05
N ILE A 169 10.30 3.04 -7.31
CA ILE A 169 10.35 1.81 -8.10
C ILE A 169 9.58 2.03 -9.39
N LYS A 170 10.29 1.96 -10.51
CA LYS A 170 9.68 1.93 -11.85
C LYS A 170 9.40 0.49 -12.25
N LEU A 171 8.17 0.25 -12.67
CA LEU A 171 7.69 -1.06 -13.08
C LEU A 171 7.55 -1.10 -14.59
N ASP A 172 8.18 -2.10 -15.17
CA ASP A 172 8.06 -2.42 -16.59
C ASP A 172 7.00 -3.50 -16.82
N TYR A 173 6.57 -3.66 -18.06
CA TYR A 173 5.70 -4.76 -18.45
C TYR A 173 6.43 -6.10 -18.28
N PRO A 174 5.70 -7.17 -17.96
CA PRO A 174 6.25 -8.52 -17.93
C PRO A 174 6.72 -8.95 -19.32
N THR A 175 7.65 -9.91 -19.35
CA THR A 175 8.05 -10.55 -20.61
C THR A 175 6.91 -11.44 -21.13
N PRO A 176 6.90 -11.81 -22.42
CA PRO A 176 5.88 -12.71 -22.97
C PRO A 176 5.80 -14.06 -22.25
N GLU A 177 6.93 -14.57 -21.74
CA GLU A 177 6.98 -15.80 -20.95
C GLU A 177 6.31 -15.62 -19.60
N GLU A 178 6.59 -14.49 -18.93
CA GLU A 178 5.97 -14.14 -17.66
C GLU A 178 4.46 -13.88 -17.81
N GLU A 179 4.03 -13.25 -18.91
CA GLU A 179 2.59 -13.07 -19.21
C GLU A 179 1.87 -14.41 -19.34
N LEU A 180 2.50 -15.40 -20.00
CA LEU A 180 1.94 -16.74 -20.11
C LEU A 180 1.80 -17.41 -18.73
N GLU A 181 2.77 -17.22 -17.86
CA GLU A 181 2.71 -17.75 -16.49
C GLU A 181 1.63 -17.05 -15.65
N ILE A 182 1.48 -15.73 -15.79
CA ILE A 182 0.40 -14.97 -15.15
C ILE A 182 -0.97 -15.50 -15.58
N LEU A 183 -1.18 -15.74 -16.88
CA LEU A 183 -2.43 -16.30 -17.39
C LEU A 183 -2.71 -17.70 -16.85
N LYS A 184 -1.69 -18.54 -16.74
CA LYS A 184 -1.83 -19.88 -16.15
C LYS A 184 -2.19 -19.81 -14.67
N LEU A 185 -1.57 -18.91 -13.92
CA LEU A 185 -1.86 -18.67 -12.51
C LEU A 185 -3.29 -18.16 -12.32
N ASP A 186 -3.70 -17.15 -13.08
CA ASP A 186 -5.05 -16.59 -13.03
C ASP A 186 -6.11 -17.66 -13.31
N ARG A 187 -5.88 -18.48 -14.35
CA ARG A 187 -6.76 -19.59 -14.68
C ARG A 187 -6.84 -20.62 -13.54
N LYS A 188 -5.72 -20.93 -12.90
CA LYS A 188 -5.68 -21.85 -11.76
C LYS A 188 -6.46 -21.30 -10.56
N LEU A 189 -6.33 -20.01 -10.27
CA LEU A 189 -7.02 -19.36 -9.14
C LEU A 189 -8.53 -19.22 -9.37
N HIS A 190 -8.97 -18.96 -10.61
CA HIS A 190 -10.37 -18.73 -10.93
C HIS A 190 -11.15 -19.99 -11.31
N TYR A 191 -10.52 -20.98 -11.94
CA TYR A 191 -11.16 -22.17 -12.49
C TYR A 191 -10.62 -23.50 -11.91
N GLY A 192 -9.55 -23.45 -11.09
CA GLY A 192 -9.01 -24.64 -10.43
C GLY A 192 -9.86 -25.07 -9.25
N GLU A 193 -9.89 -26.38 -8.96
CA GLU A 193 -10.53 -26.93 -7.76
C GLU A 193 -9.84 -26.51 -6.46
N ASP A 194 -8.61 -26.03 -6.53
CA ASP A 194 -7.83 -25.52 -5.39
C ASP A 194 -8.13 -24.03 -5.10
N LYS A 195 -9.32 -23.75 -4.57
CA LYS A 195 -9.56 -22.56 -3.74
C LYS A 195 -8.93 -22.74 -2.36
N ALA A 196 -7.81 -23.42 -2.26
CA ALA A 196 -7.02 -23.43 -1.04
C ALA A 196 -6.52 -22.01 -0.80
N THR A 197 -7.17 -21.32 0.12
CA THR A 197 -6.65 -20.13 0.77
C THR A 197 -5.17 -20.35 1.02
N LEU A 198 -4.33 -19.67 0.28
CA LEU A 198 -2.88 -19.66 0.51
C LEU A 198 -2.69 -19.04 1.89
N LYS A 199 -2.66 -19.91 2.90
CA LYS A 199 -2.43 -19.47 4.29
C LYS A 199 -1.06 -18.84 4.36
N SER A 200 -0.98 -17.70 5.03
CA SER A 200 0.31 -17.07 5.32
C SER A 200 1.25 -18.06 6.01
N PRO A 201 2.53 -18.11 5.62
CA PRO A 201 3.53 -18.94 6.27
C PRO A 201 4.03 -18.36 7.61
N ILE A 202 3.63 -17.14 7.94
CA ILE A 202 4.06 -16.42 9.15
C ILE A 202 2.88 -16.28 10.10
N THR A 203 3.12 -16.53 11.39
CA THR A 203 2.17 -16.27 12.46
C THR A 203 2.47 -14.93 13.13
N PRO A 204 1.46 -14.22 13.73
CA PRO A 204 1.65 -12.90 14.34
C PRO A 204 2.64 -12.88 15.53
N GLU A 205 3.04 -14.05 16.06
CA GLU A 205 3.93 -14.17 17.21
C GLU A 205 5.41 -14.27 16.83
N THR A 206 5.75 -14.13 15.54
CA THR A 206 7.10 -14.23 15.00
C THR A 206 7.58 -12.93 14.40
#